data_2f1c97bd04dc3c394764efd2f2ef0cd9
#
_entry.id   2f1c97bd04dc3c394764efd2f2ef0cd9
#
_cell.length_a   1.000
_cell.length_b   1.000
_cell.length_c   1.000
_cell.angle_alpha   90.00
_cell.angle_beta   90.00
_cell.angle_gamma   90.00
#
_symmetry.space_group_name_H-M   'P 1'
#
loop_
_entity.id
_entity.type
_entity.pdbx_description
1 polymer ?
#
loop_
_entity_poly.entity_id
_entity_poly.type
_entity_poly.pdbx_seq_one_letter_code
_entity_poly.pdbx_strand_id
1 'polypeptide(L)'
;MKIGAYGGIKFIVKQEDLLSFYNLSMDSGASWEEHQRIKKKNHLEFIGPDLRTLSLTVYADVRYGVRPMHVLSQLESIRSKGKAYYFTLGGKKLGSCLWVITSYKSTFTDHWKDGTPIKATFDLQLKEYPHQAKKKKKKPKKTKKNPTTKKIAKSKVSHSPKKVSYTAYTIKSGDTLFGLAKRFYKKGSSYMKIYNANRKKSKGYHVLTNPNVLSVGWKIKIPK
;
A
#
# COMPACT_ATOMS: atom_id res chain seq x y z
N MET A 1 -7.17 -11.54 30.00
CA MET A 1 -6.73 -12.21 28.77
C MET A 1 -6.83 -11.27 27.60
N LYS A 2 -5.85 -11.19 26.70
CA LYS A 2 -5.92 -10.36 25.49
C LYS A 2 -6.67 -11.11 24.40
N ILE A 3 -7.80 -10.55 23.93
CA ILE A 3 -8.66 -11.20 22.91
C ILE A 3 -8.34 -10.69 21.49
N GLY A 4 -7.79 -9.49 21.38
CA GLY A 4 -7.45 -8.93 20.08
C GLY A 4 -6.66 -7.63 20.18
N ALA A 5 -6.32 -7.03 19.03
CA ALA A 5 -5.76 -5.69 18.95
C ALA A 5 -5.92 -5.08 17.56
N TYR A 6 -5.99 -3.74 17.53
CA TYR A 6 -6.00 -2.96 16.30
C TYR A 6 -5.34 -1.59 16.55
N GLY A 7 -4.38 -1.19 15.71
CA GLY A 7 -3.77 0.15 15.69
C GLY A 7 -3.17 0.65 17.02
N GLY A 8 -2.81 -0.26 17.94
CA GLY A 8 -2.35 0.06 19.28
C GLY A 8 -3.41 -0.15 20.36
N ILE A 9 -4.69 -0.17 20.02
CA ILE A 9 -5.79 -0.51 20.95
C ILE A 9 -5.72 -2.01 21.22
N LYS A 10 -5.63 -2.37 22.52
CA LYS A 10 -5.60 -3.76 22.98
C LYS A 10 -6.98 -4.12 23.53
N PHE A 11 -7.62 -5.08 22.95
CA PHE A 11 -8.88 -5.64 23.48
C PHE A 11 -8.53 -6.68 24.54
N ILE A 12 -8.92 -6.38 25.78
CA ILE A 12 -8.56 -7.17 26.97
C ILE A 12 -9.82 -7.48 27.73
N VAL A 13 -9.94 -8.72 28.17
CA VAL A 13 -10.97 -9.17 29.11
C VAL A 13 -10.27 -9.55 30.39
N LYS A 14 -10.29 -8.64 31.37
CA LYS A 14 -9.86 -8.83 32.77
C LYS A 14 -10.93 -8.27 33.66
N GLN A 15 -10.92 -8.67 34.92
CA GLN A 15 -11.88 -8.25 35.91
C GLN A 15 -11.84 -6.72 36.18
N GLU A 16 -10.66 -6.12 36.02
CA GLU A 16 -10.40 -4.69 36.26
C GLU A 16 -10.21 -3.85 34.98
N ASP A 17 -9.95 -4.50 33.82
CA ASP A 17 -9.74 -3.84 32.53
C ASP A 17 -10.54 -4.60 31.47
N LEU A 18 -11.76 -4.16 31.18
CA LEU A 18 -12.62 -4.76 30.19
C LEU A 18 -12.83 -3.82 29.00
N LEU A 19 -11.91 -3.84 28.06
CA LEU A 19 -12.13 -3.28 26.73
C LEU A 19 -12.39 -4.45 25.78
N SER A 20 -13.65 -4.72 25.49
CA SER A 20 -14.06 -5.81 24.60
C SER A 20 -14.81 -5.29 23.40
N PHE A 21 -14.98 -6.14 22.44
CA PHE A 21 -15.84 -5.93 21.27
C PHE A 21 -16.83 -7.07 21.11
N TYR A 22 -17.93 -6.76 20.47
CA TYR A 22 -18.98 -7.71 20.11
C TYR A 22 -19.49 -7.38 18.70
N ASN A 23 -20.40 -8.20 18.17
CA ASN A 23 -20.93 -8.07 16.81
C ASN A 23 -19.83 -7.97 15.73
N LEU A 24 -18.74 -8.72 15.90
CA LEU A 24 -17.70 -8.78 14.89
C LEU A 24 -18.22 -9.53 13.66
N SER A 25 -18.41 -8.83 12.56
CA SER A 25 -18.77 -9.40 11.26
C SER A 25 -17.77 -9.02 10.19
N MET A 26 -17.57 -9.89 9.24
CA MET A 26 -16.69 -9.68 8.10
C MET A 26 -17.42 -10.04 6.81
N ASP A 27 -17.58 -9.06 5.94
CA ASP A 27 -18.18 -9.25 4.62
C ASP A 27 -17.08 -9.36 3.57
N SER A 28 -17.24 -10.33 2.68
CA SER A 28 -16.34 -10.56 1.55
C SER A 28 -17.15 -10.91 0.32
N GLY A 29 -16.85 -10.28 -0.79
CA GLY A 29 -17.50 -10.48 -2.08
C GLY A 29 -16.51 -10.73 -3.20
N ALA A 30 -17.06 -10.92 -4.38
CA ALA A 30 -16.32 -10.98 -5.61
C ALA A 30 -17.16 -10.33 -6.72
N SER A 31 -16.50 -9.54 -7.55
CA SER A 31 -17.14 -8.88 -8.68
C SER A 31 -17.16 -9.81 -9.89
N TRP A 32 -18.33 -9.93 -10.49
CA TRP A 32 -18.56 -10.68 -11.70
C TRP A 32 -19.27 -9.79 -12.72
N GLU A 33 -18.88 -9.86 -13.98
CA GLU A 33 -19.57 -9.19 -15.09
C GLU A 33 -20.42 -10.21 -15.84
N GLU A 34 -21.66 -9.82 -16.15
CA GLU A 34 -22.61 -10.66 -16.85
C GLU A 34 -22.68 -10.26 -18.33
N HIS A 35 -22.27 -11.16 -19.22
CA HIS A 35 -22.35 -10.97 -20.65
C HIS A 35 -23.59 -11.67 -21.22
N GLN A 36 -24.51 -10.87 -21.78
CA GLN A 36 -25.72 -11.39 -22.40
C GLN A 36 -25.40 -12.14 -23.69
N ARG A 37 -26.06 -13.29 -23.90
CA ARG A 37 -25.93 -14.10 -25.11
C ARG A 37 -27.30 -14.35 -25.73
N ILE A 38 -27.41 -14.17 -27.03
CA ILE A 38 -28.65 -14.41 -27.78
C ILE A 38 -28.97 -15.92 -27.74
N LYS A 39 -30.20 -16.26 -27.27
CA LYS A 39 -30.74 -17.64 -27.18
C LYS A 39 -29.88 -18.63 -26.37
N LYS A 40 -28.98 -18.14 -25.48
CA LYS A 40 -28.15 -18.96 -24.59
C LYS A 40 -28.16 -18.33 -23.19
N LYS A 41 -27.81 -19.13 -22.15
CA LYS A 41 -27.58 -18.59 -20.81
C LYS A 41 -26.45 -17.57 -20.85
N ASN A 42 -26.59 -16.50 -20.07
CA ASN A 42 -25.58 -15.47 -19.90
C ASN A 42 -24.27 -16.07 -19.38
N HIS A 43 -23.16 -15.46 -19.73
CA HIS A 43 -21.84 -15.86 -19.25
C HIS A 43 -21.39 -14.89 -18.16
N LEU A 44 -20.91 -15.45 -17.04
CA LEU A 44 -20.30 -14.68 -15.96
C LEU A 44 -18.79 -14.69 -16.14
N GLU A 45 -18.19 -13.50 -16.15
CA GLU A 45 -16.74 -13.31 -16.16
C GLU A 45 -16.29 -12.81 -14.79
N PHE A 46 -15.30 -13.48 -14.21
CA PHE A 46 -14.74 -13.10 -12.92
C PHE A 46 -13.82 -11.89 -13.06
N ILE A 47 -14.20 -10.75 -12.47
CA ILE A 47 -13.40 -9.52 -12.48
C ILE A 47 -12.36 -9.56 -11.36
N GLY A 48 -12.76 -9.99 -10.16
CA GLY A 48 -11.83 -10.06 -9.03
C GLY A 48 -12.52 -10.12 -7.67
N PRO A 49 -11.75 -10.37 -6.59
CA PRO A 49 -12.27 -10.29 -5.23
C PRO A 49 -12.48 -8.83 -4.84
N ASP A 50 -13.60 -8.55 -4.17
CA ASP A 50 -13.87 -7.24 -3.59
C ASP A 50 -13.05 -7.00 -2.31
N LEU A 51 -12.90 -5.73 -1.94
CA LEU A 51 -12.29 -5.38 -0.67
C LEU A 51 -13.23 -5.76 0.47
N ARG A 52 -12.74 -6.57 1.38
CA ARG A 52 -13.51 -7.00 2.56
C ARG A 52 -13.81 -5.82 3.48
N THR A 53 -14.96 -5.88 4.13
CA THR A 53 -15.34 -4.97 5.21
C THR A 53 -15.41 -5.73 6.52
N LEU A 54 -15.06 -5.06 7.61
CA LEU A 54 -15.07 -5.59 8.96
C LEU A 54 -15.83 -4.61 9.83
N SER A 55 -16.91 -5.05 10.46
CA SER A 55 -17.72 -4.26 11.40
C SER A 55 -17.63 -4.87 12.79
N LEU A 56 -17.51 -4.04 13.79
CA LEU A 56 -17.51 -4.46 15.20
C LEU A 56 -17.96 -3.30 16.07
N THR A 57 -18.53 -3.64 17.23
CA THR A 57 -18.89 -2.68 18.27
C THR A 57 -17.94 -2.84 19.45
N VAL A 58 -17.25 -1.77 19.82
CA VAL A 58 -16.38 -1.72 20.99
C VAL A 58 -17.14 -1.12 22.15
N TYR A 59 -17.09 -1.76 23.31
CA TYR A 59 -17.72 -1.28 24.56
C TYR A 59 -16.65 -0.77 25.51
N ALA A 60 -16.86 0.44 26.05
CA ALA A 60 -16.00 1.06 27.05
C ALA A 60 -16.84 1.54 28.24
N ASP A 61 -16.42 1.21 29.45
CA ASP A 61 -17.11 1.58 30.69
C ASP A 61 -16.07 1.83 31.79
N VAL A 62 -16.18 2.99 32.46
CA VAL A 62 -15.27 3.40 33.54
C VAL A 62 -15.28 2.39 34.69
N ARG A 63 -16.43 1.76 34.98
CA ARG A 63 -16.55 0.73 36.02
C ARG A 63 -15.66 -0.49 35.80
N TYR A 64 -15.26 -0.71 34.56
CA TYR A 64 -14.32 -1.77 34.15
C TYR A 64 -12.94 -1.21 33.80
N GLY A 65 -12.55 -0.06 34.39
CA GLY A 65 -11.22 0.52 34.21
C GLY A 65 -10.97 1.24 32.90
N VAL A 66 -11.96 1.30 31.99
CA VAL A 66 -11.78 1.86 30.64
C VAL A 66 -12.49 3.21 30.52
N ARG A 67 -11.75 4.26 30.31
CA ARG A 67 -12.29 5.61 30.08
C ARG A 67 -12.75 5.80 28.62
N PRO A 68 -14.06 6.06 28.35
CA PRO A 68 -14.57 6.22 27.00
C PRO A 68 -13.86 7.29 26.19
N MET A 69 -13.54 8.44 26.79
CA MET A 69 -12.85 9.54 26.12
C MET A 69 -11.43 9.18 25.67
N HIS A 70 -10.75 8.31 26.43
CA HIS A 70 -9.43 7.82 26.02
C HIS A 70 -9.52 6.90 24.80
N VAL A 71 -10.53 6.02 24.74
CA VAL A 71 -10.78 5.17 23.57
C VAL A 71 -11.12 6.01 22.36
N LEU A 72 -11.98 7.03 22.51
CA LEU A 72 -12.31 7.98 21.45
C LEU A 72 -11.05 8.65 20.90
N SER A 73 -10.21 9.20 21.76
CA SER A 73 -8.96 9.86 21.36
C SER A 73 -8.01 8.92 20.60
N GLN A 74 -7.93 7.66 21.01
CA GLN A 74 -7.14 6.65 20.28
C GLN A 74 -7.72 6.36 18.89
N LEU A 75 -9.03 6.19 18.78
CA LEU A 75 -9.72 5.98 17.51
C LEU A 75 -9.53 7.17 16.55
N GLU A 76 -9.68 8.38 17.06
CA GLU A 76 -9.42 9.61 16.31
C GLU A 76 -7.98 9.71 15.81
N SER A 77 -7.01 9.40 16.67
CA SER A 77 -5.60 9.40 16.32
C SER A 77 -5.28 8.36 15.24
N ILE A 78 -5.93 7.20 15.26
CA ILE A 78 -5.76 6.16 14.22
C ILE A 78 -6.36 6.64 12.91
N ARG A 79 -7.60 7.17 12.95
CA ARG A 79 -8.31 7.67 11.78
C ARG A 79 -7.57 8.83 11.12
N SER A 80 -7.16 9.84 11.90
CA SER A 80 -6.49 11.05 11.38
C SER A 80 -5.12 10.76 10.76
N LYS A 81 -4.41 9.75 11.27
CA LYS A 81 -3.12 9.33 10.70
C LYS A 81 -3.27 8.58 9.36
N GLY A 82 -4.47 8.10 9.02
CA GLY A 82 -4.73 7.35 7.79
C GLY A 82 -3.89 6.10 7.60
N LYS A 83 -3.36 5.52 8.69
CA LYS A 83 -2.50 4.34 8.64
C LYS A 83 -3.31 3.06 8.71
N ALA A 84 -2.90 2.09 7.90
CA ALA A 84 -3.47 0.74 7.93
C ALA A 84 -2.74 -0.12 8.97
N TYR A 85 -3.49 -0.93 9.71
CA TYR A 85 -2.97 -1.81 10.77
C TYR A 85 -3.53 -3.22 10.62
N TYR A 86 -2.82 -4.20 11.17
CA TYR A 86 -3.37 -5.54 11.31
C TYR A 86 -4.43 -5.57 12.40
N PHE A 87 -5.55 -6.22 12.11
CA PHE A 87 -6.50 -6.64 13.14
C PHE A 87 -6.08 -8.02 13.63
N THR A 88 -5.97 -8.20 14.94
CA THR A 88 -5.64 -9.49 15.56
C THR A 88 -6.80 -9.99 16.40
N LEU A 89 -7.11 -11.27 16.28
CA LEU A 89 -8.15 -11.97 17.03
C LEU A 89 -7.56 -13.27 17.57
N GLY A 90 -7.70 -13.50 18.88
CA GLY A 90 -7.14 -14.70 19.50
C GLY A 90 -5.63 -14.87 19.32
N GLY A 91 -4.89 -13.74 19.25
CA GLY A 91 -3.44 -13.76 19.01
C GLY A 91 -3.02 -13.94 17.55
N LYS A 92 -3.95 -14.23 16.64
CA LYS A 92 -3.69 -14.40 15.21
C LYS A 92 -4.16 -13.18 14.42
N LYS A 93 -3.51 -12.89 13.30
CA LYS A 93 -3.95 -11.83 12.37
C LYS A 93 -5.23 -12.27 11.67
N LEU A 94 -6.21 -11.37 11.61
CA LEU A 94 -7.44 -11.61 10.86
C LEU A 94 -7.17 -11.37 9.36
N GLY A 95 -6.89 -12.44 8.65
CA GLY A 95 -6.45 -12.41 7.26
C GLY A 95 -5.00 -11.95 7.07
N SER A 96 -4.55 -11.91 5.83
CA SER A 96 -3.20 -11.46 5.43
C SER A 96 -3.12 -9.96 5.12
N CYS A 97 -4.23 -9.24 5.24
CA CYS A 97 -4.39 -7.84 4.88
C CYS A 97 -4.24 -6.91 6.08
N LEU A 98 -4.01 -5.65 5.77
CA LEU A 98 -4.16 -4.54 6.71
C LEU A 98 -5.60 -4.02 6.63
N TRP A 99 -6.01 -3.29 7.67
CA TRP A 99 -7.32 -2.68 7.78
C TRP A 99 -7.19 -1.19 8.03
N VAL A 100 -8.10 -0.39 7.49
CA VAL A 100 -8.22 1.04 7.75
C VAL A 100 -9.60 1.34 8.31
N ILE A 101 -9.69 2.27 9.25
CA ILE A 101 -10.99 2.77 9.70
C ILE A 101 -11.57 3.65 8.60
N THR A 102 -12.74 3.27 8.09
CA THR A 102 -13.50 4.09 7.14
C THR A 102 -14.47 5.01 7.84
N SER A 103 -15.14 4.51 8.87
CA SER A 103 -16.05 5.27 9.70
C SER A 103 -16.13 4.68 11.10
N TYR A 104 -16.56 5.48 12.05
CA TYR A 104 -17.02 5.01 13.34
C TYR A 104 -18.12 5.93 13.88
N LYS A 105 -19.02 5.34 14.66
CA LYS A 105 -20.07 6.03 15.40
C LYS A 105 -19.80 5.84 16.88
N SER A 106 -19.83 6.92 17.66
CA SER A 106 -19.72 6.87 19.10
C SER A 106 -21.06 7.22 19.74
N THR A 107 -21.52 6.39 20.66
CA THR A 107 -22.76 6.61 21.42
C THR A 107 -22.39 6.60 22.90
N PHE A 108 -22.68 7.71 23.58
CA PHE A 108 -22.46 7.88 25.01
C PHE A 108 -23.78 7.74 25.74
N THR A 109 -23.86 6.87 26.76
CA THR A 109 -25.14 6.54 27.40
C THR A 109 -25.27 7.07 28.82
N ASP A 110 -24.20 7.00 29.60
CA ASP A 110 -24.23 7.43 31.01
C ASP A 110 -23.15 8.51 31.20
N HIS A 111 -23.48 9.51 32.04
CA HIS A 111 -22.58 10.63 32.33
C HIS A 111 -22.54 10.91 33.85
N TRP A 112 -21.40 11.40 34.31
CA TRP A 112 -21.26 11.98 35.62
C TRP A 112 -21.97 13.33 35.67
N LYS A 113 -22.10 13.90 36.89
CA LYS A 113 -22.69 15.25 37.09
C LYS A 113 -21.93 16.36 36.35
N ASP A 114 -20.67 16.16 36.08
CA ASP A 114 -19.80 17.08 35.31
C ASP A 114 -19.88 16.89 33.78
N GLY A 115 -20.76 15.98 33.30
CA GLY A 115 -20.90 15.68 31.90
C GLY A 115 -19.90 14.66 31.35
N THR A 116 -18.97 14.18 32.19
CA THR A 116 -17.99 13.17 31.75
C THR A 116 -18.68 11.84 31.46
N PRO A 117 -18.51 11.21 30.27
CA PRO A 117 -19.17 9.97 29.94
C PRO A 117 -18.60 8.79 30.76
N ILE A 118 -19.51 8.00 31.32
CA ILE A 118 -19.20 6.79 32.08
C ILE A 118 -19.13 5.59 31.14
N LYS A 119 -20.08 5.51 30.18
CA LYS A 119 -20.20 4.44 29.23
C LYS A 119 -20.24 4.96 27.81
N ALA A 120 -19.63 4.23 26.89
CA ALA A 120 -19.76 4.45 25.45
C ALA A 120 -19.67 3.15 24.66
N THR A 121 -20.33 3.17 23.54
CA THR A 121 -20.19 2.18 22.47
C THR A 121 -19.62 2.85 21.23
N PHE A 122 -18.72 2.15 20.54
CA PHE A 122 -18.08 2.61 19.31
C PHE A 122 -18.33 1.58 18.23
N ASP A 123 -19.21 1.89 17.27
CA ASP A 123 -19.45 1.05 16.10
C ASP A 123 -18.41 1.39 15.05
N LEU A 124 -17.49 0.49 14.82
CA LEU A 124 -16.36 0.66 13.89
C LEU A 124 -16.64 -0.04 12.57
N GLN A 125 -16.37 0.65 11.48
CA GLN A 125 -16.30 0.06 10.15
C GLN A 125 -14.87 0.17 9.62
N LEU A 126 -14.30 -0.97 9.29
CA LEU A 126 -12.97 -1.07 8.71
C LEU A 126 -13.07 -1.68 7.32
N LYS A 127 -12.21 -1.21 6.43
CA LYS A 127 -12.09 -1.74 5.07
C LYS A 127 -10.70 -2.33 4.87
N GLU A 128 -10.66 -3.41 4.12
CA GLU A 128 -9.41 -4.04 3.74
C GLU A 128 -8.50 -3.03 3.00
N TYR A 129 -7.26 -2.95 3.44
CA TYR A 129 -6.21 -2.21 2.74
C TYR A 129 -5.26 -3.23 2.13
N PRO A 130 -5.36 -3.46 0.80
CA PRO A 130 -4.52 -4.44 0.14
C PRO A 130 -3.06 -4.04 0.27
N HIS A 131 -2.25 -4.94 0.81
CA HIS A 131 -0.80 -4.76 0.76
C HIS A 131 -0.42 -4.69 -0.72
N GLN A 132 -0.01 -3.52 -1.20
CA GLN A 132 0.71 -3.49 -2.47
C GLN A 132 1.96 -4.35 -2.26
N ALA A 133 1.87 -5.61 -2.67
CA ALA A 133 3.05 -6.46 -2.72
C ALA A 133 4.09 -5.68 -3.51
N LYS A 134 5.14 -5.21 -2.84
CA LYS A 134 6.32 -4.69 -3.54
C LYS A 134 6.63 -5.77 -4.57
N LYS A 135 6.40 -5.48 -5.87
CA LYS A 135 6.68 -6.43 -6.94
C LYS A 135 8.09 -6.92 -6.68
N LYS A 136 8.22 -8.15 -6.16
CA LYS A 136 9.52 -8.80 -5.98
C LYS A 136 10.13 -8.73 -7.37
N LYS A 137 11.20 -7.93 -7.54
CA LYS A 137 11.99 -7.95 -8.77
C LYS A 137 12.30 -9.42 -8.99
N LYS A 138 11.67 -10.06 -9.99
CA LYS A 138 12.01 -11.42 -10.39
C LYS A 138 13.51 -11.37 -10.69
N LYS A 139 14.31 -12.00 -9.84
CA LYS A 139 15.72 -12.23 -10.15
C LYS A 139 15.72 -12.96 -11.49
N PRO A 140 16.51 -12.53 -12.48
CA PRO A 140 16.55 -13.23 -13.75
C PRO A 140 16.85 -14.70 -13.46
N LYS A 141 16.02 -15.62 -13.95
CA LYS A 141 16.26 -17.06 -13.92
C LYS A 141 17.64 -17.27 -14.53
N LYS A 142 18.61 -17.68 -13.74
CA LYS A 142 19.90 -18.17 -14.25
C LYS A 142 19.58 -19.42 -15.05
N THR A 143 19.65 -19.32 -16.37
CA THR A 143 19.71 -20.46 -17.26
C THR A 143 20.93 -21.28 -16.84
N LYS A 144 20.69 -22.53 -16.44
CA LYS A 144 21.76 -23.50 -16.17
C LYS A 144 22.51 -23.70 -17.48
N LYS A 145 23.75 -23.21 -17.58
CA LYS A 145 24.73 -23.68 -18.53
C LYS A 145 25.63 -24.66 -17.78
N ASN A 146 25.79 -25.83 -18.38
CA ASN A 146 26.63 -26.92 -17.91
C ASN A 146 28.08 -26.50 -17.67
N PRO A 147 28.78 -27.15 -16.77
CA PRO A 147 30.13 -26.78 -16.37
C PRO A 147 31.18 -27.36 -17.32
N THR A 148 32.04 -26.52 -17.84
CA THR A 148 33.37 -26.97 -18.28
C THR A 148 34.41 -26.02 -17.66
N THR A 149 35.26 -26.67 -16.95
CA THR A 149 36.44 -26.21 -16.22
C THR A 149 37.28 -25.12 -16.89
N LYS A 150 37.67 -24.09 -16.11
CA LYS A 150 39.08 -23.75 -15.89
C LYS A 150 39.23 -22.67 -14.80
N LYS A 151 40.05 -22.98 -13.80
CA LYS A 151 40.59 -22.06 -12.78
C LYS A 151 41.37 -20.94 -13.44
N ILE A 152 41.23 -19.69 -12.98
CA ILE A 152 42.32 -18.71 -12.86
C ILE A 152 41.89 -17.56 -11.96
N ALA A 153 42.67 -17.35 -10.91
CA ALA A 153 43.08 -16.16 -10.16
C ALA A 153 42.07 -15.04 -9.77
N LYS A 154 42.09 -14.78 -8.47
CA LYS A 154 41.64 -13.54 -7.82
C LYS A 154 42.33 -12.33 -8.39
N SER A 155 41.58 -11.32 -8.84
CA SER A 155 42.05 -9.95 -8.84
C SER A 155 40.95 -9.03 -8.31
N LYS A 156 41.30 -8.23 -7.32
CA LYS A 156 40.52 -7.13 -6.77
C LYS A 156 40.28 -6.11 -7.90
N VAL A 157 39.04 -5.79 -8.20
CA VAL A 157 38.73 -4.69 -9.12
C VAL A 157 38.07 -3.57 -8.32
N SER A 158 38.83 -2.49 -8.18
CA SER A 158 38.41 -1.17 -7.72
C SER A 158 37.32 -0.61 -8.65
N HIS A 159 36.21 -0.15 -8.06
CA HIS A 159 35.15 0.54 -8.79
C HIS A 159 35.57 1.99 -9.09
N SER A 160 36.16 2.23 -10.25
CA SER A 160 36.16 3.56 -10.85
C SER A 160 34.86 3.74 -11.65
N PRO A 161 34.21 4.92 -11.61
CA PRO A 161 32.94 5.14 -12.31
C PRO A 161 33.19 5.17 -13.82
N LYS A 162 32.62 4.18 -14.54
CA LYS A 162 32.58 4.19 -16.00
C LYS A 162 31.91 5.49 -16.48
N LYS A 163 32.65 6.32 -17.22
CA LYS A 163 32.13 7.50 -17.93
C LYS A 163 31.03 7.02 -18.89
N VAL A 164 29.75 7.25 -18.49
CA VAL A 164 28.60 6.94 -19.36
C VAL A 164 28.56 7.99 -20.45
N SER A 165 28.65 7.58 -21.71
CA SER A 165 28.50 8.50 -22.85
C SER A 165 27.01 8.82 -23.05
N TYR A 166 26.71 10.09 -23.35
CA TYR A 166 25.35 10.59 -23.55
C TYR A 166 25.20 11.22 -24.93
N THR A 167 24.01 11.03 -25.53
CA THR A 167 23.59 11.84 -26.67
C THR A 167 22.69 12.96 -26.16
N ALA A 168 22.99 14.23 -26.54
CA ALA A 168 22.11 15.35 -26.26
C ALA A 168 20.88 15.29 -27.17
N TYR A 169 19.70 15.47 -26.63
CA TYR A 169 18.47 15.50 -27.40
C TYR A 169 17.58 16.65 -26.94
N THR A 170 17.02 17.39 -27.90
CA THR A 170 16.05 18.47 -27.63
C THR A 170 14.66 17.93 -27.89
N ILE A 171 13.78 18.04 -26.88
CA ILE A 171 12.41 17.51 -26.92
C ILE A 171 11.59 18.26 -27.97
N LYS A 172 10.91 17.52 -28.84
CA LYS A 172 10.00 17.99 -29.86
C LYS A 172 8.55 17.78 -29.45
N SER A 173 7.63 18.46 -30.14
CA SER A 173 6.19 18.24 -29.93
C SER A 173 5.82 16.77 -30.18
N GLY A 174 5.02 16.20 -29.25
CA GLY A 174 4.61 14.78 -29.28
C GLY A 174 5.63 13.78 -28.73
N ASP A 175 6.82 14.22 -28.27
CA ASP A 175 7.79 13.33 -27.67
C ASP A 175 7.34 12.89 -26.26
N THR A 176 7.54 11.59 -25.97
CA THR A 176 7.40 11.01 -24.65
C THR A 176 8.68 10.23 -24.30
N LEU A 177 9.01 10.11 -23.01
CA LEU A 177 10.18 9.33 -22.61
C LEU A 177 10.10 7.86 -23.09
N PHE A 178 8.87 7.31 -23.13
CA PHE A 178 8.63 5.97 -23.67
C PHE A 178 8.91 5.90 -25.18
N GLY A 179 8.44 6.90 -25.94
CA GLY A 179 8.69 7.00 -27.38
C GLY A 179 10.19 7.17 -27.70
N LEU A 180 10.87 8.06 -26.96
CA LEU A 180 12.32 8.24 -27.07
C LEU A 180 13.08 6.96 -26.73
N ALA A 181 12.69 6.26 -25.66
CA ALA A 181 13.30 4.96 -25.30
C ALA A 181 13.09 3.89 -26.37
N LYS A 182 11.90 3.83 -26.99
CA LYS A 182 11.63 2.94 -28.13
C LYS A 182 12.52 3.27 -29.31
N ARG A 183 12.72 4.58 -29.58
CA ARG A 183 13.56 5.06 -30.71
C ARG A 183 15.05 4.77 -30.49
N PHE A 184 15.60 5.09 -29.32
CA PHE A 184 17.03 4.99 -29.05
C PHE A 184 17.47 3.60 -28.55
N TYR A 185 16.62 2.88 -27.81
CA TYR A 185 16.95 1.57 -27.20
C TYR A 185 16.18 0.41 -27.80
N LYS A 186 15.32 0.65 -28.83
CA LYS A 186 14.39 -0.36 -29.37
C LYS A 186 13.41 -0.94 -28.34
N LYS A 187 13.34 -0.34 -27.13
CA LYS A 187 12.56 -0.85 -26.00
C LYS A 187 11.99 0.30 -25.18
N GLY A 188 10.68 0.58 -25.34
CA GLY A 188 9.99 1.67 -24.67
C GLY A 188 10.04 1.60 -23.14
N SER A 189 10.00 0.38 -22.56
CA SER A 189 10.14 0.18 -21.11
C SER A 189 11.48 0.63 -20.52
N SER A 190 12.47 0.97 -21.36
CA SER A 190 13.77 1.52 -20.93
C SER A 190 13.75 3.04 -20.67
N TYR A 191 12.58 3.70 -20.73
CA TYR A 191 12.45 5.14 -20.51
C TYR A 191 13.00 5.61 -19.16
N MET A 192 12.98 4.75 -18.14
CA MET A 192 13.56 5.04 -16.83
C MET A 192 15.09 5.28 -16.88
N LYS A 193 15.81 4.76 -17.89
CA LYS A 193 17.23 5.09 -18.08
C LYS A 193 17.42 6.57 -18.42
N ILE A 194 16.58 7.08 -19.34
CA ILE A 194 16.60 8.49 -19.73
C ILE A 194 16.21 9.36 -18.54
N TYR A 195 15.12 9.01 -17.84
CA TYR A 195 14.66 9.74 -16.66
C TYR A 195 15.74 9.82 -15.58
N ASN A 196 16.33 8.71 -15.19
CA ASN A 196 17.35 8.65 -14.13
C ASN A 196 18.62 9.42 -14.49
N ALA A 197 19.00 9.48 -15.77
CA ALA A 197 20.15 10.28 -16.25
C ALA A 197 19.90 11.80 -16.14
N ASN A 198 18.63 12.22 -16.10
CA ASN A 198 18.21 13.61 -16.08
C ASN A 198 17.58 14.08 -14.75
N ARG A 199 17.55 13.23 -13.71
CA ARG A 199 17.04 13.62 -12.36
C ARG A 199 17.95 14.56 -11.61
N LYS A 200 19.24 14.57 -11.90
CA LYS A 200 20.23 15.40 -11.23
C LYS A 200 20.62 16.59 -12.12
N LYS A 201 20.78 17.76 -11.49
CA LYS A 201 21.23 18.97 -12.18
C LYS A 201 22.55 18.71 -12.93
N SER A 202 22.60 19.11 -14.20
CA SER A 202 23.78 18.99 -15.03
C SER A 202 23.85 20.19 -15.98
N LYS A 203 25.04 20.77 -16.15
CA LYS A 203 25.25 21.98 -16.97
C LYS A 203 24.75 21.77 -18.40
N GLY A 204 23.84 22.62 -18.85
CA GLY A 204 23.29 22.62 -20.22
C GLY A 204 22.16 21.59 -20.46
N TYR A 205 21.60 20.91 -19.41
CA TYR A 205 20.52 19.98 -19.55
C TYR A 205 19.39 20.25 -18.55
N HIS A 206 18.15 19.99 -18.97
CA HIS A 206 16.99 20.17 -18.13
C HIS A 206 16.85 19.03 -17.10
N VAL A 207 16.41 19.38 -15.88
CA VAL A 207 16.17 18.39 -14.81
C VAL A 207 14.75 17.85 -14.91
N LEU A 208 14.61 16.57 -15.08
CA LEU A 208 13.30 15.89 -15.10
C LEU A 208 12.87 15.54 -13.68
N THR A 209 11.84 16.19 -13.17
CA THR A 209 11.22 15.92 -11.86
C THR A 209 10.14 14.84 -11.96
N ASN A 210 9.44 14.78 -13.08
CA ASN A 210 8.38 13.82 -13.36
C ASN A 210 8.60 13.13 -14.71
N PRO A 211 8.58 11.80 -14.81
CA PRO A 211 8.81 11.09 -16.07
C PRO A 211 7.68 11.25 -17.10
N ASN A 212 6.50 11.70 -16.67
CA ASN A 212 5.34 11.87 -17.54
C ASN A 212 5.19 13.31 -18.06
N VAL A 213 6.06 14.23 -17.61
CA VAL A 213 5.99 15.64 -17.99
C VAL A 213 7.23 15.99 -18.79
N LEU A 214 7.03 16.34 -20.06
CA LEU A 214 8.06 16.85 -20.96
C LEU A 214 7.56 18.12 -21.62
N SER A 215 8.43 19.13 -21.73
CA SER A 215 8.12 20.36 -22.48
C SER A 215 9.02 20.48 -23.70
N VAL A 216 8.45 20.97 -24.79
CA VAL A 216 9.17 21.21 -26.04
C VAL A 216 10.32 22.18 -25.79
N GLY A 217 11.46 21.91 -26.39
CA GLY A 217 12.66 22.70 -26.23
C GLY A 217 13.58 22.29 -25.09
N TRP A 218 13.15 21.42 -24.16
CA TRP A 218 14.04 20.92 -23.11
C TRP A 218 15.15 20.05 -23.68
N LYS A 219 16.38 20.35 -23.28
CA LYS A 219 17.56 19.58 -23.67
C LYS A 219 17.84 18.52 -22.60
N ILE A 220 17.82 17.25 -22.99
CA ILE A 220 18.00 16.10 -22.10
C ILE A 220 19.15 15.20 -22.55
N LYS A 221 19.67 14.38 -21.64
CA LYS A 221 20.69 13.35 -21.90
C LYS A 221 20.05 12.04 -22.20
N ILE A 222 20.45 11.40 -23.27
CA ILE A 222 20.10 10.01 -23.60
C ILE A 222 21.36 9.16 -23.42
N PRO A 223 21.43 8.33 -22.36
CA PRO A 223 22.56 7.40 -22.16
C PRO A 223 22.70 6.44 -23.35
N LYS A 224 23.94 6.15 -23.72
CA LYS A 224 24.24 5.11 -24.74
C LYS A 224 24.33 3.74 -24.11
#